data_7bc4f2a5583f5bb224480e69e9563a4a
#
_entry.id   7bc4f2a5583f5bb224480e69e9563a4a
#
_cell.length_a   1.000
_cell.length_b   1.000
_cell.length_c   1.000
_cell.angle_alpha   90.00
_cell.angle_beta   90.00
_cell.angle_gamma   90.00
#
_symmetry.space_group_name_H-M   'P 1'
#
loop_
_entity.id
_entity.type
_entity.pdbx_description
1 polymer ?
#
loop_
_entity_poly.entity_id
_entity_poly.type
_entity_poly.pdbx_seq_one_letter_code
_entity_poly.pdbx_strand_id
1 'polypeptide(L)'
;YSQTLYAIPSALHQIFESYKPISSSEFSNKIALLPSGYVDYLEKKYSVLNEALHLDVPIRINDFKAIEAAILKNNAFSELDQLAILADKYYPKSMLAEYELGLMYEKQEDYKKAMKRYQNASQMQEIGALTKTMMLEKYDLMLSKNAPKK
;
A
#
# COMPACT_ATOMS: atom_id res chain seq x y z
N TYR A 1 4.20 0.48 -44.12
CA TYR A 1 4.62 1.61 -43.26
C TYR A 1 3.98 1.57 -41.88
N SER A 2 2.71 1.27 -41.80
CA SER A 2 1.99 1.30 -40.50
C SER A 2 2.27 0.09 -39.61
N GLN A 3 2.59 -1.08 -40.15
CA GLN A 3 2.77 -2.31 -39.38
C GLN A 3 4.08 -2.36 -38.59
N THR A 4 5.16 -1.76 -39.09
CA THR A 4 6.47 -1.71 -38.41
C THR A 4 6.52 -0.68 -37.28
N LEU A 5 5.67 0.34 -37.31
CA LEU A 5 5.57 1.37 -36.28
C LEU A 5 4.81 0.92 -35.03
N TYR A 6 3.98 -0.11 -35.15
CA TYR A 6 3.09 -0.58 -34.08
C TYR A 6 3.46 -1.97 -33.52
N ALA A 7 4.46 -2.63 -34.10
CA ALA A 7 4.95 -3.92 -33.60
C ALA A 7 5.87 -3.69 -32.38
N ILE A 8 5.26 -3.63 -31.21
CA ILE A 8 5.99 -3.63 -29.93
C ILE A 8 6.44 -5.07 -29.67
N PRO A 9 7.76 -5.35 -29.48
CA PRO A 9 8.23 -6.66 -29.07
C PRO A 9 7.50 -7.11 -27.78
N SER A 10 7.16 -8.39 -27.68
CA SER A 10 6.42 -8.93 -26.54
C SER A 10 7.10 -8.66 -25.19
N ALA A 11 8.45 -8.67 -25.15
CA ALA A 11 9.22 -8.29 -23.97
C ALA A 11 8.99 -6.84 -23.55
N LEU A 12 8.96 -5.92 -24.53
CA LEU A 12 8.69 -4.49 -24.27
C LEU A 12 7.24 -4.26 -23.85
N HIS A 13 6.30 -5.03 -24.41
CA HIS A 13 4.90 -4.99 -24.01
C HIS A 13 4.72 -5.41 -22.54
N GLN A 14 5.39 -6.47 -22.10
CA GLN A 14 5.39 -6.91 -20.70
C GLN A 14 5.95 -5.83 -19.76
N ILE A 15 7.02 -5.14 -20.16
CA ILE A 15 7.60 -4.02 -19.40
C ILE A 15 6.58 -2.89 -19.26
N PHE A 16 5.92 -2.49 -20.34
CA PHE A 16 4.90 -1.45 -20.31
C PHE A 16 3.68 -1.85 -19.46
N GLU A 17 3.23 -3.09 -19.56
CA GLU A 17 2.13 -3.59 -18.70
C GLU A 17 2.51 -3.57 -17.22
N SER A 18 3.74 -3.95 -16.88
CA SER A 18 4.25 -3.88 -15.50
C SER A 18 4.42 -2.44 -15.00
N TYR A 19 4.69 -1.50 -15.90
CA TYR A 19 4.84 -0.08 -15.56
C TYR A 19 3.50 0.63 -15.29
N LYS A 20 2.39 0.11 -15.81
CA LYS A 20 1.07 0.69 -15.57
C LYS A 20 0.69 0.60 -14.10
N PRO A 21 0.04 1.63 -13.53
CA PRO A 21 -0.58 1.54 -12.23
C PRO A 21 -1.57 0.37 -12.17
N ILE A 22 -1.80 -0.14 -10.97
CA ILE A 22 -2.85 -1.15 -10.76
C ILE A 22 -4.19 -0.58 -11.23
N SER A 23 -4.76 -1.20 -12.25
CA SER A 23 -6.06 -0.84 -12.79
C SER A 23 -7.20 -1.46 -11.97
N SER A 24 -8.41 -0.92 -12.11
CA SER A 24 -9.62 -1.51 -11.52
C SER A 24 -9.85 -2.95 -11.99
N SER A 25 -9.54 -3.25 -13.26
CA SER A 25 -9.63 -4.60 -13.82
C SER A 25 -8.59 -5.54 -13.21
N GLU A 26 -7.33 -5.10 -13.08
CA GLU A 26 -6.27 -5.87 -12.43
C GLU A 26 -6.61 -6.14 -10.96
N PHE A 27 -7.11 -5.14 -10.26
CA PHE A 27 -7.57 -5.28 -8.88
C PHE A 27 -8.68 -6.33 -8.75
N SER A 28 -9.76 -6.19 -9.52
CA SER A 28 -10.94 -7.06 -9.40
C SER A 28 -10.68 -8.50 -9.86
N ASN A 29 -9.91 -8.69 -10.93
CA ASN A 29 -9.75 -9.99 -11.59
C ASN A 29 -8.52 -10.77 -11.12
N LYS A 30 -7.56 -10.11 -10.46
CA LYS A 30 -6.33 -10.75 -9.99
C LYS A 30 -6.14 -10.55 -8.49
N ILE A 31 -5.93 -9.31 -8.03
CA ILE A 31 -5.49 -9.01 -6.68
C ILE A 31 -6.55 -9.38 -5.64
N ALA A 32 -7.78 -8.92 -5.83
CA ALA A 32 -8.87 -9.17 -4.88
C ALA A 32 -9.28 -10.65 -4.75
N LEU A 33 -8.85 -11.49 -5.68
CA LEU A 33 -9.11 -12.93 -5.69
C LEU A 33 -7.98 -13.75 -5.05
N LEU A 34 -6.85 -13.13 -4.73
CA LEU A 34 -5.76 -13.82 -4.05
C LEU A 34 -6.19 -14.24 -2.64
N PRO A 35 -5.84 -15.45 -2.21
CA PRO A 35 -6.08 -15.89 -0.83
C PRO A 35 -5.13 -15.23 0.16
N SER A 36 -3.93 -14.85 -0.29
CA SER A 36 -2.86 -14.20 0.47
C SER A 36 -1.76 -13.71 -0.48
N GLY A 37 -0.72 -13.04 0.05
CA GLY A 37 0.43 -12.64 -0.75
C GLY A 37 0.19 -11.36 -1.55
N TYR A 38 -0.59 -10.42 -1.02
CA TYR A 38 -0.88 -9.14 -1.66
C TYR A 38 0.36 -8.27 -1.78
N VAL A 39 1.17 -8.22 -0.73
CA VAL A 39 2.44 -7.47 -0.72
C VAL A 39 3.45 -8.11 -1.66
N ASP A 40 3.55 -9.44 -1.68
CA ASP A 40 4.40 -10.17 -2.64
C ASP A 40 4.01 -9.88 -4.09
N TYR A 41 2.72 -9.76 -4.38
CA TYR A 41 2.24 -9.36 -5.70
C TYR A 41 2.77 -7.99 -6.10
N LEU A 42 2.71 -7.02 -5.19
CA LEU A 42 3.19 -5.67 -5.41
C LEU A 42 4.71 -5.65 -5.63
N GLU A 43 5.47 -6.35 -4.80
CA GLU A 43 6.92 -6.45 -4.94
C GLU A 43 7.33 -7.09 -6.27
N LYS A 44 6.69 -8.18 -6.67
CA LYS A 44 6.95 -8.83 -7.96
C LYS A 44 6.66 -7.92 -9.14
N LYS A 45 5.55 -7.18 -9.11
CA LYS A 45 5.21 -6.22 -10.16
C LYS A 45 6.33 -5.20 -10.38
N TYR A 46 6.89 -4.66 -9.30
CA TYR A 46 7.95 -3.65 -9.37
C TYR A 46 9.34 -4.26 -9.58
N SER A 47 9.62 -5.47 -9.10
CA SER A 47 10.90 -6.13 -9.36
C SER A 47 11.09 -6.45 -10.84
N VAL A 48 10.08 -6.94 -11.53
CA VAL A 48 10.11 -7.16 -12.98
C VAL A 48 10.43 -5.86 -13.73
N LEU A 49 9.81 -4.76 -13.33
CA LEU A 49 10.06 -3.45 -13.92
C LEU A 49 11.51 -2.99 -13.68
N ASN A 50 11.97 -3.07 -12.43
CA ASN A 50 13.29 -2.61 -12.03
C ASN A 50 14.41 -3.43 -12.69
N GLU A 51 14.25 -4.74 -12.76
CA GLU A 51 15.19 -5.63 -13.47
C GLU A 51 15.26 -5.31 -14.95
N ALA A 52 14.11 -5.13 -15.61
CA ALA A 52 14.03 -4.88 -17.04
C ALA A 52 14.62 -3.51 -17.44
N LEU A 53 14.49 -2.50 -16.59
CA LEU A 53 14.92 -1.13 -16.86
C LEU A 53 16.27 -0.78 -16.20
N HIS A 54 16.82 -1.67 -15.36
CA HIS A 54 17.99 -1.40 -14.51
C HIS A 54 17.82 -0.11 -13.67
N LEU A 55 16.61 0.12 -13.19
CA LEU A 55 16.22 1.27 -12.38
C LEU A 55 15.66 0.79 -11.05
N ASP A 56 15.69 1.66 -10.05
CA ASP A 56 14.98 1.47 -8.78
C ASP A 56 13.78 2.42 -8.75
N VAL A 57 12.71 2.01 -9.42
CA VAL A 57 11.46 2.79 -9.50
C VAL A 57 10.68 2.60 -8.19
N PRO A 58 10.38 3.68 -7.47
CA PRO A 58 9.61 3.57 -6.24
C PRO A 58 8.17 3.12 -6.53
N ILE A 59 7.63 2.33 -5.63
CA ILE A 59 6.23 1.88 -5.69
C ILE A 59 5.31 3.10 -5.57
N ARG A 60 4.34 3.22 -6.47
CA ARG A 60 3.39 4.34 -6.47
C ARG A 60 2.46 4.29 -5.26
N ILE A 61 2.14 5.46 -4.71
CA ILE A 61 1.21 5.58 -3.58
C ILE A 61 -0.16 4.96 -3.90
N ASN A 62 -0.66 5.13 -5.11
CA ASN A 62 -1.93 4.54 -5.51
C ASN A 62 -1.89 3.00 -5.56
N ASP A 63 -0.74 2.42 -5.84
CA ASP A 63 -0.56 0.97 -5.82
C ASP A 63 -0.49 0.45 -4.37
N PHE A 64 0.14 1.19 -3.45
CA PHE A 64 0.01 0.91 -2.00
C PHE A 64 -1.45 0.89 -1.55
N LYS A 65 -2.25 1.89 -1.95
CA LYS A 65 -3.68 1.95 -1.60
C LYS A 65 -4.48 0.79 -2.18
N ALA A 66 -4.17 0.36 -3.40
CA ALA A 66 -4.84 -0.78 -4.02
C ALA A 66 -4.56 -2.08 -3.24
N ILE A 67 -3.33 -2.29 -2.81
CA ILE A 67 -2.94 -3.45 -1.99
C ILE A 67 -3.55 -3.37 -0.59
N GLU A 68 -3.52 -2.21 0.07
CA GLU A 68 -4.21 -1.98 1.34
C GLU A 68 -5.70 -2.36 1.24
N ALA A 69 -6.37 -1.87 0.19
CA ALA A 69 -7.80 -2.19 -0.03
C ALA A 69 -8.05 -3.69 -0.20
N ALA A 70 -7.18 -4.42 -0.89
CA ALA A 70 -7.27 -5.87 -1.05
C ALA A 70 -7.06 -6.61 0.27
N ILE A 71 -6.07 -6.21 1.05
CA ILE A 71 -5.79 -6.73 2.40
C ILE A 71 -7.01 -6.55 3.31
N LEU A 72 -7.59 -5.35 3.32
CA LEU A 72 -8.76 -5.04 4.14
C LEU A 72 -9.99 -5.84 3.70
N LYS A 73 -10.23 -5.93 2.40
CA LYS A 73 -11.35 -6.68 1.82
C LYS A 73 -11.32 -8.15 2.20
N ASN A 74 -10.13 -8.74 2.25
CA ASN A 74 -9.95 -10.18 2.51
C ASN A 74 -9.53 -10.47 3.96
N ASN A 75 -9.56 -9.49 4.84
CA ASN A 75 -9.20 -9.61 6.27
C ASN A 75 -7.78 -10.14 6.51
N ALA A 76 -6.86 -9.93 5.57
CA ALA A 76 -5.46 -10.37 5.66
C ALA A 76 -4.60 -9.35 6.45
N PHE A 77 -5.08 -8.88 7.59
CA PHE A 77 -4.52 -7.72 8.32
C PHE A 77 -3.06 -7.88 8.73
N SER A 78 -2.57 -9.11 8.89
CA SER A 78 -1.15 -9.35 9.17
C SER A 78 -0.22 -8.92 8.04
N GLU A 79 -0.71 -8.84 6.80
CA GLU A 79 0.09 -8.36 5.66
C GLU A 79 0.31 -6.83 5.67
N LEU A 80 -0.44 -6.08 6.47
CA LEU A 80 -0.20 -4.64 6.64
C LEU A 80 1.17 -4.35 7.28
N ASP A 81 1.73 -5.27 8.06
CA ASP A 81 3.09 -5.16 8.57
C ASP A 81 4.13 -5.18 7.43
N GLN A 82 3.98 -6.11 6.50
CA GLN A 82 4.83 -6.20 5.31
C GLN A 82 4.67 -4.95 4.42
N LEU A 83 3.44 -4.47 4.27
CA LEU A 83 3.17 -3.24 3.51
C LEU A 83 3.83 -2.02 4.16
N ALA A 84 3.83 -1.94 5.50
CA ALA A 84 4.52 -0.90 6.25
C ALA A 84 6.05 -0.95 6.06
N ILE A 85 6.65 -2.13 6.00
CA ILE A 85 8.07 -2.30 5.71
C ILE A 85 8.42 -1.76 4.31
N LEU A 86 7.60 -2.03 3.31
CA LEU A 86 7.77 -1.45 1.98
C LEU A 86 7.59 0.07 1.97
N ALA A 87 6.62 0.56 2.72
CA ALA A 87 6.38 2.00 2.85
C ALA A 87 7.59 2.72 3.47
N ASP A 88 8.19 2.15 4.50
CA ASP A 88 9.39 2.70 5.14
C ASP A 88 10.60 2.67 4.19
N LYS A 89 10.73 1.61 3.40
CA LYS A 89 11.80 1.49 2.40
C LYS A 89 11.76 2.60 1.34
N TYR A 90 10.58 2.88 0.78
CA TYR A 90 10.44 3.82 -0.35
C TYR A 90 10.10 5.25 0.07
N TYR A 91 9.45 5.42 1.22
CA TYR A 91 8.97 6.70 1.73
C TYR A 91 9.27 6.88 3.23
N PRO A 92 10.54 6.76 3.67
CA PRO A 92 10.92 6.64 5.08
C PRO A 92 10.58 7.87 5.94
N LYS A 93 10.43 9.05 5.33
CA LYS A 93 10.07 10.28 6.03
C LYS A 93 8.56 10.54 6.08
N SER A 94 7.80 9.76 5.35
CA SER A 94 6.35 9.93 5.26
C SER A 94 5.62 9.18 6.36
N MET A 95 4.39 9.58 6.61
CA MET A 95 3.50 8.93 7.57
C MET A 95 2.97 7.57 7.11
N LEU A 96 3.30 7.11 5.89
CA LEU A 96 2.67 5.92 5.29
C LEU A 96 2.91 4.65 6.11
N ALA A 97 4.15 4.37 6.53
CA ALA A 97 4.46 3.16 7.31
C ALA A 97 3.77 3.13 8.67
N GLU A 98 3.80 4.25 9.40
CA GLU A 98 3.12 4.36 10.70
C GLU A 98 1.60 4.28 10.56
N TYR A 99 1.04 4.81 9.47
CA TYR A 99 -0.37 4.67 9.13
C TYR A 99 -0.76 3.21 8.91
N GLU A 100 0.00 2.45 8.11
CA GLU A 100 -0.27 1.03 7.85
C GLU A 100 -0.21 0.18 9.14
N LEU A 101 0.77 0.44 10.00
CA LEU A 101 0.85 -0.23 11.31
C LEU A 101 -0.31 0.16 12.23
N GLY A 102 -0.70 1.44 12.22
CA GLY A 102 -1.88 1.91 12.95
C GLY A 102 -3.15 1.20 12.51
N LEU A 103 -3.32 1.07 11.20
CA LEU A 103 -4.46 0.39 10.60
C LEU A 103 -4.48 -1.10 10.95
N MET A 104 -3.33 -1.78 10.93
CA MET A 104 -3.20 -3.17 11.36
C MET A 104 -3.68 -3.36 12.80
N TYR A 105 -3.16 -2.57 13.73
CA TYR A 105 -3.56 -2.66 15.14
C TYR A 105 -5.03 -2.27 15.36
N GLU A 106 -5.54 -1.28 14.60
CA GLU A 106 -6.97 -0.93 14.60
C GLU A 106 -7.84 -2.13 14.25
N LYS A 107 -7.47 -2.88 13.20
CA LYS A 107 -8.20 -4.07 12.73
C LYS A 107 -8.06 -5.27 13.68
N GLN A 108 -6.96 -5.34 14.42
CA GLN A 108 -6.74 -6.33 15.47
C GLN A 108 -7.35 -5.93 16.83
N GLU A 109 -8.03 -4.79 16.88
CA GLU A 109 -8.65 -4.21 18.09
C GLU A 109 -7.65 -3.89 19.22
N ASP A 110 -6.36 -3.79 18.90
CA ASP A 110 -5.33 -3.28 19.81
C ASP A 110 -5.28 -1.75 19.72
N TYR A 111 -6.32 -1.11 20.25
CA TYR A 111 -6.50 0.34 20.13
C TYR A 111 -5.38 1.15 20.76
N LYS A 112 -4.74 0.62 21.81
CA LYS A 112 -3.62 1.28 22.47
C LYS A 112 -2.39 1.39 21.55
N LYS A 113 -2.06 0.30 20.85
CA LYS A 113 -0.97 0.33 19.87
C LYS A 113 -1.35 1.15 18.63
N ALA A 114 -2.60 1.04 18.17
CA ALA A 114 -3.09 1.85 17.05
C ALA A 114 -2.96 3.35 17.34
N MET A 115 -3.37 3.81 18.52
CA MET A 115 -3.20 5.20 18.96
C MET A 115 -1.76 5.68 18.86
N LYS A 116 -0.80 4.88 19.38
CA LYS A 116 0.61 5.22 19.34
C LYS A 116 1.12 5.39 17.91
N ARG A 117 0.70 4.50 16.99
CA ARG A 117 1.10 4.57 15.58
C ARG A 117 0.50 5.78 14.87
N TYR A 118 -0.78 6.07 15.08
CA TYR A 118 -1.41 7.27 14.50
C TYR A 118 -0.82 8.57 15.06
N GLN A 119 -0.46 8.59 16.34
CA GLN A 119 0.25 9.73 16.93
C GLN A 119 1.62 9.93 16.29
N ASN A 120 2.41 8.86 16.10
CA ASN A 120 3.69 8.93 15.39
C ASN A 120 3.49 9.45 13.97
N ALA A 121 2.53 8.88 13.23
CA ALA A 121 2.20 9.29 11.87
C ALA A 121 1.89 10.79 11.78
N SER A 122 1.16 11.35 12.75
CA SER A 122 0.83 12.78 12.78
C SER A 122 2.03 13.72 12.86
N GLN A 123 3.20 13.22 13.27
CA GLN A 123 4.45 13.98 13.35
C GLN A 123 5.31 13.85 12.08
N MET A 124 4.92 13.00 11.15
CA MET A 124 5.67 12.70 9.92
C MET A 124 5.14 13.49 8.73
N GLN A 125 5.82 13.40 7.59
CA GLN A 125 5.41 14.09 6.37
C GLN A 125 4.12 13.49 5.80
N GLU A 126 3.21 14.35 5.41
CA GLU A 126 2.00 13.97 4.68
C GLU A 126 2.35 13.36 3.31
N ILE A 127 1.56 12.39 2.88
CA ILE A 127 1.78 11.71 1.60
C ILE A 127 0.47 11.28 0.96
N GLY A 128 0.32 11.55 -0.33
CA GLY A 128 -0.91 11.23 -1.06
C GLY A 128 -2.11 11.91 -0.41
N ALA A 129 -3.13 11.12 -0.07
CA ALA A 129 -4.33 11.60 0.64
C ALA A 129 -4.20 11.53 2.17
N LEU A 130 -3.08 11.02 2.70
CA LEU A 130 -2.85 10.94 4.14
C LEU A 130 -2.38 12.28 4.68
N THR A 131 -3.12 12.79 5.66
CA THR A 131 -2.87 14.08 6.29
C THR A 131 -2.73 13.96 7.81
N LYS A 132 -2.07 14.94 8.43
CA LYS A 132 -1.96 15.04 9.89
C LYS A 132 -3.32 15.08 10.57
N THR A 133 -4.25 15.84 10.01
CA THR A 133 -5.62 15.93 10.52
C THR A 133 -6.27 14.55 10.57
N MET A 134 -6.17 13.78 9.50
CA MET A 134 -6.69 12.42 9.43
C MET A 134 -6.06 11.50 10.49
N MET A 135 -4.77 11.63 10.74
CA MET A 135 -4.08 10.84 11.78
C MET A 135 -4.56 11.19 13.18
N LEU A 136 -4.79 12.47 13.46
CA LEU A 136 -5.33 12.92 14.75
C LEU A 136 -6.79 12.48 14.95
N GLU A 137 -7.61 12.54 13.91
CA GLU A 137 -8.99 12.02 13.95
C GLU A 137 -9.01 10.52 14.24
N LYS A 138 -8.13 9.75 13.60
CA LYS A 138 -7.97 8.32 13.89
C LYS A 138 -7.49 8.06 15.31
N TYR A 139 -6.56 8.85 15.80
CA TYR A 139 -6.11 8.78 17.19
C TYR A 139 -7.26 8.99 18.17
N ASP A 140 -8.05 10.02 17.97
CA ASP A 140 -9.21 10.34 18.83
C ASP A 140 -10.28 9.24 18.78
N LEU A 141 -10.49 8.66 17.61
CA LEU A 141 -11.39 7.51 17.44
C LEU A 141 -10.90 6.29 18.24
N MET A 142 -9.60 5.99 18.17
CA MET A 142 -9.01 4.87 18.93
C MET A 142 -9.07 5.14 20.44
N LEU A 143 -8.87 6.39 20.86
CA LEU A 143 -8.99 6.81 22.24
C LEU A 143 -10.40 6.52 22.78
N SER A 144 -11.42 6.85 22.00
CA SER A 144 -12.83 6.59 22.36
C SER A 144 -13.14 5.09 22.46
N LYS A 145 -12.57 4.27 21.58
CA LYS A 145 -12.75 2.82 21.60
C LYS A 145 -12.00 2.13 22.74
N ASN A 146 -10.86 2.70 23.15
CA ASN A 146 -10.05 2.19 24.26
C ASN A 146 -10.58 2.57 25.64
N ALA A 147 -11.53 3.51 25.72
CA ALA A 147 -12.12 3.91 26.98
C ALA A 147 -12.92 2.76 27.61
N PRO A 148 -12.84 2.54 28.94
CA PRO A 148 -13.63 1.49 29.60
C PRO A 148 -15.13 1.73 29.36
N LYS A 149 -15.82 0.71 28.86
CA LYS A 149 -17.28 0.74 28.77
C LYS A 149 -17.83 0.87 30.18
N LYS A 150 -18.50 2.00 30.47
CA LYS A 150 -19.26 2.20 31.71
C LYS A 150 -20.47 1.27 31.76
#